data_cfd7f4a84904fdcec8be311ef831284b
#
_entry.id   cfd7f4a84904fdcec8be311ef831284b
#
_cell.length_a   1.000
_cell.length_b   1.000
_cell.length_c   1.000
_cell.angle_alpha   90.00
_cell.angle_beta   90.00
_cell.angle_gamma   90.00
#
_symmetry.space_group_name_H-M   'P 1'
#
loop_
_entity.id
_entity.type
_entity.pdbx_description
1 polymer ?
#
loop_
_entity_poly.entity_id
_entity_poly.type
_entity_poly.pdbx_seq_one_letter_code
_entity_poly.pdbx_strand_id
1 'polypeptide(L)'
;ILCMANNRPRRDSYIIFGIDNECFSVIGVENDVNRRNQQGITNILRNITFAGSVRPRIEMRTIYIDNHEVDVLIIKDSFDVPYYLEKEYQDKDVKNNDGKKYGKIVRAYHVYTRVVDNNTAIDKQADTNDIEFLWRKRFGIELPIMERLHILLSESDKWIFDWGNKKYCYHTNYPEFQMIQIEDMKPCWYPAAAFYTHPVMHFARLNIVYHNTTIYETELW
;
A
#
# COMPACT_ATOMS: atom_id res chain seq x y z
N ILE A 1 -6.28 -8.38 -11.93
CA ILE A 1 -5.52 -7.31 -11.23
C ILE A 1 -6.37 -6.75 -10.09
N LEU A 2 -7.61 -6.24 -10.33
CA LEU A 2 -8.42 -5.59 -9.27
C LEU A 2 -8.61 -6.47 -8.03
N CYS A 3 -9.03 -7.73 -8.20
CA CYS A 3 -9.20 -8.65 -7.07
C CYS A 3 -7.90 -8.84 -6.27
N MET A 4 -6.77 -8.90 -6.97
CA MET A 4 -5.47 -9.10 -6.36
C MET A 4 -4.96 -7.83 -5.65
N ALA A 5 -5.26 -6.66 -6.21
CA ALA A 5 -4.92 -5.37 -5.58
C ALA A 5 -5.74 -5.10 -4.32
N ASN A 6 -7.00 -5.57 -4.30
CA ASN A 6 -7.90 -5.48 -3.16
C ASN A 6 -7.78 -6.71 -2.23
N ASN A 7 -6.58 -7.20 -2.05
CA ASN A 7 -6.33 -8.36 -1.19
C ASN A 7 -6.28 -7.94 0.30
N ARG A 8 -6.78 -8.80 1.19
CA ARG A 8 -6.77 -8.56 2.64
C ARG A 8 -5.38 -8.62 3.26
N PRO A 9 -4.52 -9.61 2.94
CA PRO A 9 -3.16 -9.67 3.47
C PRO A 9 -2.32 -8.46 3.06
N ARG A 10 -1.49 -7.98 3.98
CA ARG A 10 -0.52 -6.90 3.74
C ARG A 10 0.74 -7.45 3.07
N ARG A 11 0.61 -7.87 1.84
CA ARG A 11 1.72 -8.39 1.02
C ARG A 11 1.41 -8.24 -0.45
N ASP A 12 2.46 -8.18 -1.25
CA ASP A 12 2.34 -8.20 -2.70
C ASP A 12 1.57 -9.42 -3.17
N SER A 13 0.80 -9.26 -4.24
CA SER A 13 0.07 -10.34 -4.91
C SER A 13 0.74 -10.67 -6.23
N TYR A 14 0.62 -11.93 -6.66
CA TYR A 14 1.34 -12.43 -7.82
C TYR A 14 0.38 -13.08 -8.80
N ILE A 15 0.54 -12.77 -10.10
CA ILE A 15 -0.08 -13.51 -11.20
C ILE A 15 1.06 -14.09 -12.03
N ILE A 16 1.05 -15.39 -12.20
CA ILE A 16 2.11 -16.13 -12.90
C ILE A 16 1.58 -16.56 -14.25
N PHE A 17 2.33 -16.30 -15.32
CA PHE A 17 2.05 -16.71 -16.68
C PHE A 17 3.10 -17.71 -17.15
N GLY A 18 2.68 -18.73 -17.88
CA GLY A 18 3.57 -19.79 -18.36
C GLY A 18 3.62 -21.03 -17.46
N ILE A 19 2.71 -21.12 -16.48
CA ILE A 19 2.51 -22.32 -15.66
C ILE A 19 1.10 -22.85 -15.92
N ASP A 20 0.99 -24.15 -16.17
CA ASP A 20 -0.32 -24.82 -16.30
C ASP A 20 -1.08 -24.80 -14.97
N ASN A 21 -2.36 -24.48 -15.03
CA ASN A 21 -3.17 -24.29 -13.82
C ASN A 21 -3.61 -25.62 -13.18
N GLU A 22 -3.61 -26.73 -13.91
CA GLU A 22 -4.09 -28.04 -13.42
C GLU A 22 -2.94 -28.91 -12.94
N CYS A 23 -1.92 -29.06 -13.78
CA CYS A 23 -0.79 -29.94 -13.48
C CYS A 23 0.46 -29.19 -12.97
N PHE A 24 0.42 -27.86 -12.93
CA PHE A 24 1.52 -26.98 -12.50
C PHE A 24 2.81 -27.16 -13.30
N SER A 25 2.73 -27.74 -14.51
CA SER A 25 3.88 -27.86 -15.39
C SER A 25 4.28 -26.53 -15.99
N VAL A 26 5.59 -26.36 -16.22
CA VAL A 26 6.11 -25.15 -16.87
C VAL A 26 5.91 -25.27 -18.37
N ILE A 27 5.09 -24.39 -18.92
CA ILE A 27 4.80 -24.32 -20.37
C ILE A 27 5.66 -23.22 -21.03
N GLY A 28 5.96 -22.17 -20.28
CA GLY A 28 6.63 -20.97 -20.78
C GLY A 28 5.71 -19.99 -21.48
N VAL A 29 6.22 -18.77 -21.73
CA VAL A 29 5.52 -17.70 -22.43
C VAL A 29 6.22 -17.25 -23.72
N GLU A 30 7.27 -17.93 -24.14
CA GLU A 30 8.12 -17.55 -25.28
C GLU A 30 7.33 -17.46 -26.58
N ASN A 31 6.37 -18.38 -26.75
CA ASN A 31 5.56 -18.49 -27.96
C ASN A 31 4.15 -17.90 -27.81
N ASP A 32 3.86 -17.23 -26.67
CA ASP A 32 2.54 -16.63 -26.46
C ASP A 32 2.41 -15.32 -27.25
N VAL A 33 1.59 -15.38 -28.31
CA VAL A 33 1.28 -14.22 -29.17
C VAL A 33 0.55 -13.08 -28.43
N ASN A 34 -0.03 -13.40 -27.26
CA ASN A 34 -0.72 -12.42 -26.40
C ASN A 34 0.15 -11.92 -25.25
N ARG A 35 1.42 -12.35 -25.18
CA ARG A 35 2.36 -11.93 -24.15
C ARG A 35 2.42 -10.41 -24.07
N ARG A 36 2.27 -9.87 -22.88
CA ARG A 36 2.31 -8.43 -22.62
C ARG A 36 3.48 -8.12 -21.68
N ASN A 37 4.25 -7.12 -22.05
CA ASN A 37 5.29 -6.58 -21.17
C ASN A 37 4.70 -5.60 -20.15
N GLN A 38 5.52 -5.15 -19.21
CA GLN A 38 5.13 -4.19 -18.17
C GLN A 38 4.49 -2.93 -18.75
N GLN A 39 5.05 -2.38 -19.84
CA GLN A 39 4.53 -1.17 -20.47
C GLN A 39 3.11 -1.38 -21.03
N GLY A 40 2.86 -2.52 -21.67
CA GLY A 40 1.55 -2.89 -22.20
C GLY A 40 0.49 -2.94 -21.09
N ILE A 41 0.79 -3.61 -19.96
CA ILE A 41 -0.15 -3.68 -18.83
C ILE A 41 -0.33 -2.32 -18.16
N THR A 42 0.75 -1.55 -18.02
CA THR A 42 0.69 -0.19 -17.47
C THR A 42 -0.19 0.72 -18.32
N ASN A 43 -0.10 0.62 -19.64
CA ASN A 43 -0.93 1.40 -20.55
C ASN A 43 -2.41 1.03 -20.45
N ILE A 44 -2.73 -0.27 -20.27
CA ILE A 44 -4.10 -0.70 -20.01
C ILE A 44 -4.62 -0.04 -18.72
N LEU A 45 -3.86 -0.11 -17.62
CA LEU A 45 -4.26 0.50 -16.35
C LEU A 45 -4.38 2.03 -16.43
N ARG A 46 -3.59 2.68 -17.29
CA ARG A 46 -3.68 4.14 -17.55
C ARG A 46 -4.96 4.53 -18.27
N ASN A 47 -5.43 3.68 -19.16
CA ASN A 47 -6.63 3.93 -19.95
C ASN A 47 -7.93 3.63 -19.20
N ILE A 48 -7.83 3.00 -18.03
CA ILE A 48 -8.96 2.70 -17.15
C ILE A 48 -9.14 3.87 -16.15
N THR A 49 -10.37 4.33 -15.97
CA THR A 49 -10.69 5.40 -15.04
C THR A 49 -10.94 4.80 -13.65
N PHE A 50 -9.92 4.83 -12.80
CA PHE A 50 -10.01 4.43 -11.41
C PHE A 50 -10.56 5.56 -10.54
N ALA A 51 -11.30 5.22 -9.50
CA ALA A 51 -11.80 6.16 -8.52
C ALA A 51 -10.65 6.84 -7.75
N GLY A 52 -10.80 8.15 -7.52
CA GLY A 52 -9.78 8.95 -6.85
C GLY A 52 -8.47 9.08 -7.63
N SER A 53 -8.46 8.76 -8.92
CA SER A 53 -7.27 8.79 -9.79
C SER A 53 -6.09 7.93 -9.31
N VAL A 54 -6.33 7.02 -8.36
CA VAL A 54 -5.33 6.10 -7.82
C VAL A 54 -5.51 4.72 -8.43
N ARG A 55 -4.41 4.14 -8.90
CA ARG A 55 -4.39 2.83 -9.56
C ARG A 55 -3.40 1.88 -8.90
N PRO A 56 -3.62 0.56 -9.02
CA PRO A 56 -2.67 -0.43 -8.52
C PRO A 56 -1.28 -0.24 -9.13
N ARG A 57 -0.24 -0.33 -8.31
CA ARG A 57 1.15 -0.35 -8.77
C ARG A 57 1.52 -1.78 -9.14
N ILE A 58 2.16 -1.93 -10.28
CA ILE A 58 2.56 -3.22 -10.82
C ILE A 58 4.03 -3.25 -11.18
N GLU A 59 4.61 -4.43 -11.11
CA GLU A 59 5.95 -4.74 -11.59
C GLU A 59 5.90 -6.09 -12.33
N MET A 60 6.54 -6.17 -13.50
CA MET A 60 6.65 -7.41 -14.26
C MET A 60 8.08 -7.92 -14.19
N ARG A 61 8.24 -9.20 -13.87
CA ARG A 61 9.53 -9.89 -13.91
C ARG A 61 9.42 -11.13 -14.75
N THR A 62 10.42 -11.38 -15.59
CA THR A 62 10.59 -12.65 -16.28
C THR A 62 11.64 -13.47 -15.54
N ILE A 63 11.33 -14.70 -15.22
CA ILE A 63 12.23 -15.67 -14.61
C ILE A 63 12.37 -16.89 -15.53
N TYR A 64 13.45 -17.62 -15.39
CA TYR A 64 13.69 -18.86 -16.17
C TYR A 64 13.51 -20.07 -15.26
N ILE A 65 12.63 -20.98 -15.65
CA ILE A 65 12.38 -22.25 -14.97
C ILE A 65 12.41 -23.34 -16.04
N ASP A 66 13.22 -24.37 -15.84
CA ASP A 66 13.37 -25.53 -16.77
C ASP A 66 13.59 -25.09 -18.23
N ASN A 67 14.41 -24.06 -18.45
CA ASN A 67 14.71 -23.45 -19.76
C ASN A 67 13.51 -22.74 -20.42
N HIS A 68 12.43 -22.51 -19.69
CA HIS A 68 11.29 -21.73 -20.14
C HIS A 68 11.22 -20.36 -19.48
N GLU A 69 10.73 -19.36 -20.21
CA GLU A 69 10.43 -18.05 -19.66
C GLU A 69 9.07 -18.08 -18.95
N VAL A 70 9.05 -17.61 -17.71
CA VAL A 70 7.83 -17.46 -16.90
C VAL A 70 7.72 -16.01 -16.49
N ASP A 71 6.60 -15.38 -16.84
CA ASP A 71 6.34 -14.00 -16.48
C ASP A 71 5.56 -13.93 -15.17
N VAL A 72 6.05 -13.10 -14.25
CA VAL A 72 5.43 -12.85 -12.93
C VAL A 72 5.00 -11.40 -12.87
N LEU A 73 3.71 -11.17 -12.86
CA LEU A 73 3.14 -9.84 -12.59
C LEU A 73 2.95 -9.69 -11.08
N ILE A 74 3.70 -8.78 -10.51
CA ILE A 74 3.65 -8.42 -9.09
C ILE A 74 2.73 -7.22 -8.94
N ILE A 75 1.71 -7.37 -8.12
CA ILE A 75 0.78 -6.28 -7.77
C ILE A 75 1.14 -5.86 -6.35
N LYS A 76 1.67 -4.64 -6.24
CA LYS A 76 2.19 -4.12 -4.98
C LYS A 76 1.07 -3.88 -3.98
N ASP A 77 1.32 -4.28 -2.74
CA ASP A 77 0.45 -3.92 -1.63
C ASP A 77 0.39 -2.39 -1.45
N SER A 78 -0.74 -1.88 -1.04
CA SER A 78 -0.95 -0.45 -0.84
C SER A 78 -2.07 -0.19 0.15
N PHE A 79 -2.00 0.94 0.82
CA PHE A 79 -3.10 1.50 1.61
C PHE A 79 -4.15 2.25 0.77
N ASP A 80 -3.92 2.44 -0.52
CA ASP A 80 -4.85 3.13 -1.42
C ASP A 80 -6.10 2.31 -1.79
N VAL A 81 -6.30 1.15 -1.16
CA VAL A 81 -7.49 0.30 -1.33
C VAL A 81 -8.74 0.95 -0.72
N PRO A 82 -9.96 0.59 -1.15
CA PRO A 82 -10.25 -0.28 -2.28
C PRO A 82 -10.04 0.39 -3.63
N TYR A 83 -9.47 -0.35 -4.57
CA TYR A 83 -9.45 0.05 -5.98
C TYR A 83 -10.75 -0.34 -6.66
N TYR A 84 -11.42 0.59 -7.29
CA TYR A 84 -12.62 0.37 -8.10
C TYR A 84 -12.67 1.37 -9.25
N LEU A 85 -13.53 1.13 -10.22
CA LEU A 85 -13.64 1.96 -11.42
C LEU A 85 -14.75 2.99 -11.27
N GLU A 86 -14.55 4.19 -11.84
CA GLU A 86 -15.60 5.21 -11.99
C GLU A 86 -16.43 4.98 -13.27
N LYS A 87 -15.85 4.29 -14.25
CA LYS A 87 -16.51 3.97 -15.52
C LYS A 87 -16.38 2.48 -15.80
N GLU A 88 -17.40 1.89 -16.37
CA GLU A 88 -17.32 0.51 -16.84
C GLU A 88 -16.18 0.30 -17.81
N TYR A 89 -15.50 -0.82 -17.67
CA TYR A 89 -14.44 -1.22 -18.58
C TYR A 89 -14.78 -2.55 -19.23
N GLN A 90 -14.71 -2.58 -20.54
CA GLN A 90 -14.81 -3.79 -21.34
C GLN A 90 -13.60 -3.88 -22.27
N ASP A 91 -12.90 -5.01 -22.24
CA ASP A 91 -11.84 -5.25 -23.22
C ASP A 91 -12.48 -5.43 -24.60
N LYS A 92 -12.19 -4.47 -25.50
CA LYS A 92 -12.75 -4.42 -26.84
C LYS A 92 -12.04 -5.36 -27.81
N ASP A 93 -10.88 -5.85 -27.43
CA ASP A 93 -10.01 -6.63 -28.32
C ASP A 93 -10.30 -8.14 -28.22
N VAL A 94 -11.04 -8.57 -27.20
CA VAL A 94 -11.47 -9.95 -27.06
C VAL A 94 -12.70 -10.23 -27.94
N LYS A 95 -12.49 -11.00 -29.01
CA LYS A 95 -13.53 -11.47 -29.91
C LYS A 95 -13.71 -12.98 -29.74
N ASN A 96 -14.94 -13.45 -29.80
CA ASN A 96 -15.20 -14.89 -29.91
C ASN A 96 -14.94 -15.38 -31.37
N ASN A 97 -15.05 -16.69 -31.61
CA ASN A 97 -14.86 -17.29 -32.91
C ASN A 97 -15.81 -16.75 -34.00
N ASP A 98 -16.94 -16.14 -33.60
CA ASP A 98 -17.92 -15.50 -34.50
C ASP A 98 -17.64 -14.00 -34.71
N GLY A 99 -16.52 -13.47 -34.23
CA GLY A 99 -16.15 -12.06 -34.35
C GLY A 99 -16.95 -11.10 -33.46
N LYS A 100 -17.87 -11.61 -32.61
CA LYS A 100 -18.61 -10.79 -31.66
C LYS A 100 -17.73 -10.47 -30.45
N LYS A 101 -17.85 -9.25 -29.94
CA LYS A 101 -17.15 -8.84 -28.72
C LYS A 101 -17.61 -9.69 -27.54
N TYR A 102 -16.68 -10.38 -26.91
CA TYR A 102 -16.95 -11.29 -25.79
C TYR A 102 -16.36 -10.80 -24.47
N GLY A 103 -15.81 -9.61 -24.44
CA GLY A 103 -15.19 -9.07 -23.24
C GLY A 103 -16.19 -8.97 -22.09
N LYS A 104 -15.86 -9.56 -20.95
CA LYS A 104 -16.60 -9.38 -19.72
C LYS A 104 -16.51 -7.93 -19.28
N ILE A 105 -17.60 -7.39 -18.75
CA ILE A 105 -17.68 -5.99 -18.31
C ILE A 105 -17.28 -5.91 -16.84
N VAL A 106 -16.25 -5.14 -16.52
CA VAL A 106 -15.94 -4.71 -15.15
C VAL A 106 -16.80 -3.50 -14.85
N ARG A 107 -17.69 -3.62 -13.89
CA ARG A 107 -18.69 -2.60 -13.58
C ARG A 107 -18.08 -1.42 -12.83
N ALA A 108 -18.61 -0.23 -13.11
CA ALA A 108 -18.30 0.97 -12.33
C ALA A 108 -18.78 0.82 -10.87
N TYR A 109 -18.04 1.41 -9.95
CA TYR A 109 -18.35 1.44 -8.51
C TYR A 109 -18.45 0.08 -7.82
N HIS A 110 -18.01 -1.00 -8.50
CA HIS A 110 -17.96 -2.33 -7.90
C HIS A 110 -16.54 -2.59 -7.36
N VAL A 111 -16.49 -3.03 -6.11
CA VAL A 111 -15.26 -3.52 -5.48
C VAL A 111 -15.17 -5.01 -5.72
N TYR A 112 -14.05 -5.45 -6.27
CA TYR A 112 -13.72 -6.85 -6.52
C TYR A 112 -12.57 -7.25 -5.61
N THR A 113 -12.74 -8.31 -4.83
CA THR A 113 -11.76 -8.82 -3.87
C THR A 113 -11.35 -10.24 -4.19
N ARG A 114 -10.25 -10.68 -3.62
CA ARG A 114 -9.87 -12.08 -3.55
C ARG A 114 -9.88 -12.52 -2.09
N VAL A 115 -10.64 -13.56 -1.82
CA VAL A 115 -10.71 -14.19 -0.49
C VAL A 115 -10.21 -15.62 -0.63
N VAL A 116 -9.07 -15.90 -0.01
CA VAL A 116 -8.34 -17.16 -0.17
C VAL A 116 -8.06 -17.42 -1.65
N ASP A 117 -8.73 -18.37 -2.29
CA ASP A 117 -8.56 -18.73 -3.69
C ASP A 117 -9.66 -18.27 -4.61
N ASN A 118 -10.69 -17.62 -4.07
CA ASN A 118 -11.84 -17.19 -4.84
C ASN A 118 -11.80 -15.69 -5.13
N ASN A 119 -11.96 -15.34 -6.41
CA ASN A 119 -12.18 -13.97 -6.84
C ASN A 119 -13.66 -13.64 -6.81
N THR A 120 -14.02 -12.41 -6.46
CA THR A 120 -15.38 -11.91 -6.67
C THR A 120 -15.75 -12.11 -8.13
N ALA A 121 -16.92 -12.73 -8.36
CA ALA A 121 -17.42 -12.92 -9.72
C ALA A 121 -17.65 -11.57 -10.40
N ILE A 122 -17.42 -11.51 -11.72
CA ILE A 122 -17.39 -10.24 -12.45
C ILE A 122 -18.75 -9.52 -12.49
N ASP A 123 -19.82 -10.26 -12.31
CA ASP A 123 -21.21 -9.77 -12.25
C ASP A 123 -21.67 -9.43 -10.82
N LYS A 124 -20.81 -9.66 -9.82
CA LYS A 124 -21.10 -9.43 -8.40
C LYS A 124 -20.19 -8.36 -7.81
N GLN A 125 -20.54 -7.92 -6.64
CA GLN A 125 -19.73 -7.07 -5.79
C GLN A 125 -19.13 -7.92 -4.66
N ALA A 126 -18.00 -7.52 -4.13
CA ALA A 126 -17.41 -8.12 -2.94
C ALA A 126 -18.36 -8.01 -1.74
N ASP A 127 -18.23 -8.92 -0.80
CA ASP A 127 -19.01 -8.90 0.43
C ASP A 127 -18.76 -7.62 1.24
N THR A 128 -19.78 -7.14 1.94
CA THR A 128 -19.71 -5.91 2.72
C THR A 128 -18.55 -5.94 3.74
N ASN A 129 -18.33 -7.08 4.39
CA ASN A 129 -17.24 -7.24 5.35
C ASN A 129 -15.84 -7.06 4.71
N ASP A 130 -15.68 -7.51 3.46
CA ASP A 130 -14.41 -7.35 2.74
C ASP A 130 -14.20 -5.89 2.34
N ILE A 131 -15.27 -5.23 1.89
CA ILE A 131 -15.23 -3.81 1.55
C ILE A 131 -14.91 -2.97 2.79
N GLU A 132 -15.55 -3.24 3.92
CA GLU A 132 -15.29 -2.58 5.18
C GLU A 132 -13.83 -2.77 5.60
N PHE A 133 -13.30 -4.00 5.52
CA PHE A 133 -11.89 -4.28 5.83
C PHE A 133 -10.94 -3.43 4.98
N LEU A 134 -11.20 -3.30 3.67
CA LEU A 134 -10.37 -2.50 2.79
C LEU A 134 -10.39 -1.00 3.16
N TRP A 135 -11.55 -0.47 3.55
CA TRP A 135 -11.63 0.91 4.04
C TRP A 135 -10.90 1.08 5.37
N ARG A 136 -11.01 0.13 6.30
CA ARG A 136 -10.24 0.14 7.56
C ARG A 136 -8.73 0.09 7.29
N LYS A 137 -8.30 -0.74 6.31
CA LYS A 137 -6.91 -0.77 5.85
C LYS A 137 -6.47 0.59 5.31
N ARG A 138 -7.29 1.23 4.47
CA ARG A 138 -7.01 2.56 3.92
C ARG A 138 -6.81 3.61 5.00
N PHE A 139 -7.66 3.63 6.00
CA PHE A 139 -7.58 4.58 7.10
C PHE A 139 -6.59 4.18 8.21
N GLY A 140 -5.90 3.05 8.05
CA GLY A 140 -4.93 2.57 9.02
C GLY A 140 -5.52 2.19 10.38
N ILE A 141 -6.83 1.92 10.47
CA ILE A 141 -7.52 1.62 11.72
C ILE A 141 -7.03 0.29 12.33
N GLU A 142 -6.68 -0.67 11.48
CA GLU A 142 -6.18 -2.00 11.88
C GLU A 142 -4.66 -2.03 12.11
N LEU A 143 -3.98 -0.89 11.96
CA LEU A 143 -2.54 -0.81 12.16
C LEU A 143 -2.20 -0.80 13.66
N PRO A 144 -1.19 -1.57 14.10
CA PRO A 144 -0.56 -1.35 15.38
C PRO A 144 -0.15 0.12 15.53
N ILE A 145 -0.27 0.66 16.74
CA ILE A 145 -0.04 2.09 17.02
C ILE A 145 1.33 2.56 16.50
N MET A 146 2.37 1.73 16.64
CA MET A 146 3.72 2.07 16.18
C MET A 146 3.84 2.12 14.65
N GLU A 147 3.20 1.22 13.93
CA GLU A 147 3.17 1.27 12.46
C GLU A 147 2.40 2.49 11.96
N ARG A 148 1.30 2.81 12.63
CA ARG A 148 0.52 4.01 12.35
C ARG A 148 1.33 5.27 12.59
N LEU A 149 2.08 5.32 13.69
CA LEU A 149 3.01 6.39 13.99
C LEU A 149 4.07 6.56 12.88
N HIS A 150 4.70 5.47 12.41
CA HIS A 150 5.70 5.56 11.34
C HIS A 150 5.13 6.17 10.05
N ILE A 151 3.90 5.83 9.69
CA ILE A 151 3.23 6.43 8.53
C ILE A 151 3.03 7.93 8.77
N LEU A 152 2.51 8.33 9.94
CA LEU A 152 2.26 9.72 10.27
C LEU A 152 3.56 10.55 10.33
N LEU A 153 4.64 9.98 10.82
CA LEU A 153 5.95 10.65 10.85
C LEU A 153 6.50 10.92 9.45
N SER A 154 6.13 10.14 8.44
CA SER A 154 6.51 10.42 7.05
C SER A 154 5.77 11.61 6.43
N GLU A 155 4.66 12.04 7.02
CA GLU A 155 3.83 13.18 6.62
C GLU A 155 4.26 14.45 7.36
N SER A 156 5.52 14.86 7.21
CA SER A 156 6.12 15.96 8.00
C SER A 156 5.38 17.30 7.88
N ASP A 157 4.72 17.55 6.77
CA ASP A 157 3.92 18.76 6.50
C ASP A 157 2.62 18.82 7.31
N LYS A 158 2.19 17.70 7.88
CA LYS A 158 0.96 17.62 8.68
C LYS A 158 1.17 17.74 10.18
N TRP A 159 2.40 17.98 10.62
CA TRP A 159 2.70 18.19 12.02
C TRP A 159 2.76 19.68 12.34
N ILE A 160 1.94 20.12 13.31
CA ILE A 160 1.95 21.48 13.83
C ILE A 160 2.79 21.53 15.09
N PHE A 161 3.79 22.42 15.09
CA PHE A 161 4.74 22.61 16.18
C PHE A 161 4.35 23.87 16.98
N ASP A 162 4.12 23.71 18.27
CA ASP A 162 3.99 24.78 19.23
C ASP A 162 5.15 24.77 20.21
N TRP A 163 6.25 25.39 19.80
CA TRP A 163 7.48 25.51 20.62
C TRP A 163 7.43 26.68 21.62
N GLY A 164 6.30 27.38 21.71
CA GLY A 164 6.11 28.50 22.64
C GLY A 164 5.93 28.02 24.08
N ASN A 165 4.69 28.01 24.56
CA ASN A 165 4.40 27.75 25.98
C ASN A 165 4.35 26.27 26.36
N LYS A 166 4.09 25.37 25.42
CA LYS A 166 3.85 23.94 25.71
C LYS A 166 4.88 22.98 25.16
N LYS A 167 5.77 23.44 24.27
CA LYS A 167 6.81 22.62 23.65
C LYS A 167 6.31 21.26 23.17
N TYR A 168 5.22 21.27 22.44
CA TYR A 168 4.62 20.07 21.88
C TYR A 168 4.28 20.25 20.40
N CYS A 169 4.18 19.14 19.68
CA CYS A 169 3.58 19.14 18.37
C CYS A 169 2.53 18.04 18.25
N TYR A 170 1.62 18.20 17.32
CA TYR A 170 0.55 17.23 17.07
C TYR A 170 0.29 17.09 15.58
N HIS A 171 -0.21 15.92 15.19
CA HIS A 171 -0.59 15.67 13.81
C HIS A 171 -1.98 16.26 13.53
N THR A 172 -2.13 17.06 12.45
CA THR A 172 -3.36 17.81 12.14
C THR A 172 -4.60 16.94 11.99
N ASN A 173 -4.47 15.79 11.34
CA ASN A 173 -5.58 14.87 11.09
C ASN A 173 -5.82 13.87 12.24
N TYR A 174 -4.82 13.70 13.12
CA TYR A 174 -4.83 12.73 14.22
C TYR A 174 -4.22 13.38 15.46
N PRO A 175 -4.88 14.36 16.07
CA PRO A 175 -4.33 15.15 17.18
C PRO A 175 -4.08 14.34 18.46
N GLU A 176 -4.56 13.10 18.52
CA GLU A 176 -4.23 12.13 19.56
C GLU A 176 -2.77 11.69 19.53
N PHE A 177 -2.07 11.84 18.38
CA PHE A 177 -0.62 11.66 18.29
C PHE A 177 0.08 12.99 18.56
N GLN A 178 0.87 13.01 19.61
CA GLN A 178 1.59 14.21 20.06
C GLN A 178 3.04 13.88 20.31
N MET A 179 3.93 14.84 20.10
CA MET A 179 5.31 14.79 20.54
C MET A 179 5.49 15.88 21.59
N ILE A 180 5.97 15.51 22.76
CA ILE A 180 6.14 16.40 23.90
C ILE A 180 7.62 16.44 24.24
N GLN A 181 8.20 17.64 24.19
CA GLN A 181 9.56 17.84 24.69
C GLN A 181 9.53 17.92 26.21
N ILE A 182 10.26 17.02 26.83
CA ILE A 182 10.48 17.04 28.28
C ILE A 182 11.74 17.86 28.56
N GLU A 183 11.61 18.91 29.34
CA GLU A 183 12.74 19.63 29.91
C GLU A 183 13.30 18.80 31.06
N ASP A 184 14.60 18.68 31.09
CA ASP A 184 15.49 18.17 32.14
C ASP A 184 16.36 16.99 31.68
N MET A 185 17.31 17.30 30.82
CA MET A 185 18.56 16.56 30.91
C MET A 185 19.46 17.28 31.91
N LYS A 186 19.49 16.79 33.15
CA LYS A 186 20.56 17.19 34.09
C LYS A 186 21.88 16.86 33.42
N PRO A 187 22.84 17.78 33.41
CA PRO A 187 24.15 17.53 32.80
C PRO A 187 24.73 16.27 33.44
N CYS A 188 24.93 15.24 32.64
CA CYS A 188 25.51 13.98 33.09
C CYS A 188 27.03 14.21 33.27
N TRP A 189 27.53 14.06 34.49
CA TRP A 189 28.93 14.25 34.84
C TRP A 189 29.78 13.03 34.44
N TYR A 190 29.76 12.66 33.15
CA TYR A 190 30.74 11.72 32.62
C TYR A 190 31.86 12.45 31.90
N PRO A 191 33.11 11.93 31.89
CA PRO A 191 34.25 12.56 31.18
C PRO A 191 33.99 12.84 29.70
N ALA A 192 33.10 12.05 29.08
CA ALA A 192 32.62 12.32 27.72
C ALA A 192 31.68 13.54 27.63
N ALA A 193 31.15 14.02 28.75
CA ALA A 193 30.25 15.18 28.77
C ALA A 193 30.92 16.50 28.37
N ALA A 194 32.26 16.56 28.34
CA ALA A 194 32.98 17.71 27.79
C ALA A 194 32.63 17.97 26.29
N PHE A 195 32.29 16.92 25.56
CA PHE A 195 31.78 17.04 24.18
C PHE A 195 30.32 17.53 24.12
N TYR A 196 29.56 17.32 25.20
CA TYR A 196 28.14 17.65 25.31
C TYR A 196 27.88 19.04 25.89
N THR A 197 28.89 19.73 26.36
CA THR A 197 28.79 21.11 26.88
C THR A 197 29.05 22.18 25.83
N HIS A 198 29.14 21.79 24.54
CA HIS A 198 29.29 22.77 23.47
C HIS A 198 28.05 23.69 23.45
N PRO A 199 28.19 25.02 23.45
CA PRO A 199 27.08 25.97 23.58
C PRO A 199 26.05 25.91 22.46
N VAL A 200 26.28 25.11 21.41
CA VAL A 200 25.39 24.92 20.26
C VAL A 200 24.68 23.55 20.28
N MET A 201 25.02 22.65 21.22
CA MET A 201 24.37 21.35 21.35
C MET A 201 23.27 21.41 22.41
N HIS A 202 22.05 21.23 21.98
CA HIS A 202 20.90 21.11 22.85
C HIS A 202 20.39 19.67 22.84
N PHE A 203 20.30 19.08 24.02
CA PHE A 203 19.71 17.76 24.21
C PHE A 203 18.30 17.94 24.70
N ALA A 204 17.39 17.25 24.06
CA ALA A 204 15.99 17.21 24.50
C ALA A 204 15.51 15.76 24.52
N ARG A 205 14.80 15.40 25.57
CA ARG A 205 14.03 14.15 25.58
C ARG A 205 12.70 14.42 24.93
N LEU A 206 12.35 13.58 23.97
CA LEU A 206 11.08 13.64 23.26
C LEU A 206 10.25 12.43 23.59
N ASN A 207 9.06 12.67 24.10
CA ASN A 207 8.06 11.62 24.31
C ASN A 207 7.03 11.69 23.19
N ILE A 208 6.79 10.56 22.54
CA ILE A 208 5.67 10.41 21.61
C ILE A 208 4.51 9.82 22.39
N VAL A 209 3.40 10.53 22.37
CA VAL A 209 2.22 10.28 23.18
C VAL A 209 1.03 9.97 22.27
N TYR A 210 0.26 8.95 22.64
CA TYR A 210 -1.02 8.59 22.03
C TYR A 210 -2.08 8.50 23.11
N HIS A 211 -3.15 9.29 23.01
CA HIS A 211 -4.19 9.42 24.04
C HIS A 211 -3.62 9.59 25.48
N ASN A 212 -2.68 10.50 25.65
CA ASN A 212 -1.98 10.76 26.93
C ASN A 212 -1.09 9.62 27.44
N THR A 213 -0.89 8.55 26.68
CA THR A 213 0.03 7.47 27.03
C THR A 213 1.32 7.60 26.22
N THR A 214 2.45 7.64 26.89
CA THR A 214 3.75 7.62 26.21
C THR A 214 3.94 6.25 25.56
N ILE A 215 4.06 6.25 24.22
CA ILE A 215 4.26 5.03 23.43
C ILE A 215 5.71 4.86 22.97
N TYR A 216 6.46 5.96 22.95
CA TYR A 216 7.88 5.94 22.57
C TYR A 216 8.61 7.11 23.21
N GLU A 217 9.85 6.86 23.64
CA GLU A 217 10.76 7.88 24.15
C GLU A 217 12.03 7.89 23.30
N THR A 218 12.53 9.09 23.01
CA THR A 218 13.77 9.26 22.27
C THR A 218 14.52 10.50 22.75
N GLU A 219 15.80 10.55 22.48
CA GLU A 219 16.66 11.71 22.73
C GLU A 219 16.98 12.37 21.39
N LEU A 220 16.80 13.69 21.34
CA LEU A 220 17.23 14.51 20.22
C LEU A 220 18.61 15.09 20.53
N TRP A 221 19.52 14.98 19.57
CA TRP A 221 20.89 15.45 19.67
C TRP A 221 21.10 16.69 18.79
#